data_8495df1404c06a274e4c901044376b59
#
_entry.id   8495df1404c06a274e4c901044376b59
#
_cell.length_a   1.000
_cell.length_b   1.000
_cell.length_c   1.000
_cell.angle_alpha   90.00
_cell.angle_beta   90.00
_cell.angle_gamma   90.00
#
_symmetry.space_group_name_H-M   'P 1'
#
loop_
_entity.id
_entity.type
_entity.pdbx_description
1 polymer ?
#
loop_
_entity_poly.entity_id
_entity_poly.type
_entity_poly.pdbx_seq_one_letter_code
_entity_poly.pdbx_strand_id
1 'polypeptide(L)'
;EKKLQEEAETLMQIDPNYFRKLSYRVAQTIGQWRLKHHAVIPFWRWVASWARACRMPSDIGFSDDKFRLPPLNERDHIITPHKPPDGFLFNIPAVGLSGERAERKRTLDQRCEFVANLVKHKQPAVIWCHMNPEGDLLEEIIPDAMQIAGRHSDEQKIERYEAFSNGDLRVLIIKPKIGAWGLNWQH
;
A
#
# COMPACT_ATOMS: atom_id res chain seq x y z
N GLU A 1 -0.41 37.72 -9.84
CA GLU A 1 0.75 37.21 -10.62
C GLU A 1 1.97 36.95 -9.74
N LYS A 2 2.45 37.90 -8.93
CA LYS A 2 3.62 37.74 -8.04
C LYS A 2 3.47 36.60 -7.05
N LYS A 3 2.30 36.42 -6.45
CA LYS A 3 2.02 35.36 -5.46
C LYS A 3 2.03 33.94 -6.09
N LEU A 4 1.54 33.81 -7.32
CA LEU A 4 1.59 32.55 -8.09
C LEU A 4 3.02 32.22 -8.54
N GLN A 5 3.85 33.24 -8.71
CA GLN A 5 5.25 33.09 -9.08
C GLN A 5 6.08 32.60 -7.89
N GLU A 6 5.83 33.13 -6.69
CA GLU A 6 6.45 32.71 -5.43
C GLU A 6 5.99 31.30 -5.03
N GLU A 7 4.72 30.95 -5.22
CA GLU A 7 4.22 29.59 -4.98
C GLU A 7 4.82 28.56 -5.96
N ALA A 8 4.99 28.91 -7.23
CA ALA A 8 5.65 28.05 -8.22
C ALA A 8 7.14 27.88 -7.92
N GLU A 9 7.82 28.90 -7.43
CA GLU A 9 9.22 28.84 -6.99
C GLU A 9 9.37 28.01 -5.71
N THR A 10 8.43 28.09 -4.79
CA THR A 10 8.38 27.28 -3.57
C THR A 10 8.17 25.79 -3.89
N LEU A 11 7.28 25.46 -4.83
CA LEU A 11 7.10 24.10 -5.32
C LEU A 11 8.33 23.54 -6.05
N MET A 12 9.12 24.41 -6.69
CA MET A 12 10.41 24.02 -7.31
C MET A 12 11.53 23.80 -6.29
N GLN A 13 11.47 24.44 -5.10
CA GLN A 13 12.44 24.25 -4.03
C GLN A 13 12.30 22.92 -3.30
N ILE A 14 11.14 22.24 -3.43
CA ILE A 14 10.86 20.99 -2.69
C ILE A 14 11.72 19.81 -3.17
N ASP A 15 12.00 19.65 -4.41
CA ASP A 15 13.07 18.81 -5.02
C ASP A 15 13.07 18.91 -6.56
N PRO A 16 13.99 19.65 -7.17
CA PRO A 16 14.12 19.70 -8.63
C PRO A 16 14.39 18.33 -9.27
N ASN A 17 14.97 17.40 -8.49
CA ASN A 17 15.23 16.03 -8.94
C ASN A 17 13.97 15.14 -8.85
N TYR A 18 13.04 15.41 -7.98
CA TYR A 18 11.76 14.68 -7.88
C TYR A 18 10.95 14.85 -9.17
N PHE A 19 10.75 16.08 -9.63
CA PHE A 19 10.04 16.34 -10.88
C PHE A 19 10.76 15.79 -12.10
N ARG A 20 12.11 15.80 -12.11
CA ARG A 20 12.90 15.18 -13.17
C ARG A 20 12.77 13.65 -13.17
N LYS A 21 12.75 13.02 -12.01
CA LYS A 21 12.53 11.56 -11.86
C LYS A 21 11.10 11.16 -12.21
N LEU A 22 10.11 11.97 -11.83
CA LEU A 22 8.71 11.74 -12.16
C LEU A 22 8.46 11.87 -13.66
N SER A 23 8.98 12.90 -14.31
CA SER A 23 8.86 13.07 -15.76
C SER A 23 9.59 11.96 -16.55
N TYR A 24 10.70 11.45 -16.02
CA TYR A 24 11.43 10.32 -16.60
C TYR A 24 10.65 9.01 -16.47
N ARG A 25 10.02 8.74 -15.30
CA ARG A 25 9.15 7.57 -15.09
C ARG A 25 7.90 7.59 -15.96
N VAL A 26 7.23 8.74 -16.04
CA VAL A 26 6.07 8.93 -16.91
C VAL A 26 6.45 8.75 -18.37
N ALA A 27 7.60 9.24 -18.81
CA ALA A 27 8.10 9.06 -20.18
C ALA A 27 8.43 7.59 -20.51
N GLN A 28 8.90 6.80 -19.54
CA GLN A 28 9.13 5.35 -19.74
C GLN A 28 7.81 4.55 -19.78
N THR A 29 6.76 4.99 -19.06
CA THR A 29 5.49 4.28 -18.98
C THR A 29 4.58 4.56 -20.17
N ILE A 30 4.66 5.74 -20.80
CA ILE A 30 3.75 6.21 -21.85
C ILE A 30 4.44 6.25 -23.24
N GLY A 31 5.64 5.67 -23.36
CA GLY A 31 6.35 5.58 -24.65
C GLY A 31 6.61 6.92 -25.34
N GLN A 32 7.72 7.55 -25.03
CA GLN A 32 8.35 8.64 -25.80
C GLN A 32 7.83 10.09 -25.68
N TRP A 33 6.71 10.37 -25.04
CA TRP A 33 6.28 11.75 -24.83
C TRP A 33 6.97 12.35 -23.60
N ARG A 34 7.83 13.36 -23.83
CA ARG A 34 8.42 14.17 -22.75
C ARG A 34 8.37 15.65 -23.12
N LEU A 35 8.17 16.49 -22.12
CA LEU A 35 8.24 17.92 -22.30
C LEU A 35 9.65 18.32 -22.76
N LYS A 36 9.75 19.13 -23.80
CA LYS A 36 11.01 19.78 -24.18
C LYS A 36 11.46 20.68 -23.04
N HIS A 37 12.78 20.77 -22.82
CA HIS A 37 13.33 21.50 -21.67
C HIS A 37 12.76 22.92 -21.51
N HIS A 38 12.63 23.68 -22.60
CA HIS A 38 12.06 25.02 -22.59
C HIS A 38 10.55 25.07 -22.30
N ALA A 39 9.84 23.95 -22.45
CA ALA A 39 8.40 23.87 -22.21
C ALA A 39 8.05 23.45 -20.76
N VAL A 40 9.01 23.01 -19.96
CA VAL A 40 8.77 22.51 -18.60
C VAL A 40 8.20 23.60 -17.70
N ILE A 41 8.84 24.77 -17.65
CA ILE A 41 8.38 25.89 -16.80
C ILE A 41 7.02 26.44 -17.26
N PRO A 42 6.79 26.74 -18.54
CA PRO A 42 5.48 27.17 -19.01
C PRO A 42 4.38 26.17 -18.75
N PHE A 43 4.66 24.87 -18.91
CA PHE A 43 3.72 23.82 -18.63
C PHE A 43 3.30 23.80 -17.15
N TRP A 44 4.25 23.82 -16.23
CA TRP A 44 3.93 23.80 -14.80
C TRP A 44 3.25 25.09 -14.32
N ARG A 45 3.58 26.24 -14.91
CA ARG A 45 2.85 27.50 -14.67
C ARG A 45 1.40 27.39 -15.12
N TRP A 46 1.18 26.80 -16.29
CA TRP A 46 -0.17 26.54 -16.77
C TRP A 46 -0.92 25.57 -15.86
N VAL A 47 -0.32 24.46 -15.45
CA VAL A 47 -0.93 23.53 -14.48
C VAL A 47 -1.27 24.25 -13.17
N ALA A 48 -0.36 25.02 -12.61
CA ALA A 48 -0.56 25.77 -11.36
C ALA A 48 -1.66 26.84 -11.45
N SER A 49 -2.04 27.27 -12.65
CA SER A 49 -3.13 28.26 -12.83
C SER A 49 -4.51 27.68 -12.50
N TRP A 50 -4.71 26.37 -12.64
CA TRP A 50 -6.01 25.72 -12.42
C TRP A 50 -5.95 24.52 -11.44
N ALA A 51 -4.77 23.98 -11.14
CA ALA A 51 -4.58 22.87 -10.21
C ALA A 51 -3.94 23.36 -8.90
N ARG A 52 -4.29 22.70 -7.81
CA ARG A 52 -3.63 22.86 -6.51
C ARG A 52 -3.20 21.48 -6.03
N ALA A 53 -1.97 21.39 -5.54
CA ALA A 53 -1.48 20.21 -4.84
C ALA A 53 -1.41 20.54 -3.35
N CYS A 54 -2.05 19.73 -2.51
CA CYS A 54 -1.96 19.88 -1.06
C CYS A 54 -1.66 18.51 -0.44
N ARG A 55 -0.87 18.49 0.62
CA ARG A 55 -0.69 17.33 1.50
C ARG A 55 -1.59 17.44 2.71
N MET A 56 -1.75 18.67 3.19
CA MET A 56 -2.54 18.97 4.37
C MET A 56 -3.51 20.14 4.03
N PRO A 57 -4.64 20.22 4.70
CA PRO A 57 -5.57 21.33 4.56
C PRO A 57 -4.92 22.72 4.76
N SER A 58 -3.89 22.82 5.60
CA SER A 58 -3.15 24.06 5.83
C SER A 58 -2.44 24.60 4.58
N ASP A 59 -2.07 23.74 3.64
CA ASP A 59 -1.47 24.17 2.36
C ASP A 59 -2.41 25.04 1.53
N ILE A 60 -3.72 24.95 1.79
CA ILE A 60 -4.78 25.72 1.11
C ILE A 60 -5.59 26.59 2.09
N GLY A 61 -5.04 26.86 3.30
CA GLY A 61 -5.56 27.82 4.25
C GLY A 61 -6.61 27.30 5.25
N PHE A 62 -6.75 25.97 5.41
CA PHE A 62 -7.67 25.35 6.38
C PHE A 62 -6.91 24.74 7.57
N SER A 63 -7.63 24.42 8.67
CA SER A 63 -7.04 23.74 9.83
C SER A 63 -6.74 22.27 9.57
N ASP A 64 -5.59 21.80 10.05
CA ASP A 64 -5.17 20.38 9.97
C ASP A 64 -5.71 19.52 11.10
N ASP A 65 -6.38 20.08 12.11
CA ASP A 65 -6.69 19.39 13.38
C ASP A 65 -7.42 18.06 13.22
N LYS A 66 -8.30 17.96 12.20
CA LYS A 66 -9.05 16.75 11.90
C LYS A 66 -8.34 15.78 10.93
N PHE A 67 -7.17 16.17 10.42
CA PHE A 67 -6.46 15.44 9.37
C PHE A 67 -5.09 14.95 9.82
N ARG A 68 -4.70 15.23 11.06
CA ARG A 68 -3.46 14.70 11.63
C ARG A 68 -3.68 13.25 12.03
N LEU A 69 -3.06 12.35 11.28
CA LEU A 69 -3.03 10.94 11.63
C LEU A 69 -2.07 10.71 12.81
N PRO A 70 -2.33 9.74 13.68
CA PRO A 70 -1.36 9.31 14.67
C PRO A 70 -0.09 8.82 13.98
N PRO A 71 1.06 8.84 14.68
CA PRO A 71 2.32 8.36 14.12
C PRO A 71 2.20 6.89 13.72
N LEU A 72 2.72 6.56 12.54
CA LEU A 72 2.80 5.19 12.07
C LEU A 72 3.87 4.43 12.89
N ASN A 73 3.45 3.35 13.54
CA ASN A 73 4.34 2.45 14.25
C ASN A 73 4.60 1.23 13.36
N GLU A 74 5.76 1.17 12.74
CA GLU A 74 6.19 0.05 11.90
C GLU A 74 7.00 -0.95 12.73
N ARG A 75 6.74 -2.24 12.53
CA ARG A 75 7.50 -3.33 13.14
C ARG A 75 7.76 -4.40 12.10
N ASP A 76 9.03 -4.63 11.81
CA ASP A 76 9.45 -5.71 10.92
C ASP A 76 9.60 -7.02 11.69
N HIS A 77 9.00 -8.08 11.16
CA HIS A 77 9.14 -9.43 11.70
C HIS A 77 9.82 -10.32 10.66
N ILE A 78 11.04 -10.74 10.96
CA ILE A 78 11.81 -11.64 10.11
C ILE A 78 11.60 -13.07 10.60
N ILE A 79 11.00 -13.91 9.74
CA ILE A 79 10.77 -15.32 10.03
C ILE A 79 11.86 -16.14 9.36
N THR A 80 12.71 -16.78 10.17
CA THR A 80 13.69 -17.73 9.66
C THR A 80 13.01 -19.06 9.38
N PRO A 81 13.11 -19.60 8.16
CA PRO A 81 12.52 -20.89 7.83
C PRO A 81 13.09 -22.03 8.68
N HIS A 82 12.24 -22.92 9.17
CA HIS A 82 12.64 -24.05 10.02
C HIS A 82 13.50 -25.07 9.30
N LYS A 83 13.31 -25.22 7.99
CA LYS A 83 14.03 -26.18 7.15
C LYS A 83 14.66 -25.46 5.95
N PRO A 84 15.86 -25.86 5.53
CA PRO A 84 16.42 -25.35 4.28
C PRO A 84 15.60 -25.84 3.07
N PRO A 85 15.77 -25.20 1.89
CA PRO A 85 15.21 -25.70 0.65
C PRO A 85 15.69 -27.11 0.33
N ASP A 86 14.90 -27.90 -0.40
CA ASP A 86 15.25 -29.23 -0.79
C ASP A 86 16.59 -29.29 -1.56
N GLY A 87 17.47 -30.20 -1.16
CA GLY A 87 18.80 -30.31 -1.71
C GLY A 87 19.86 -29.38 -1.12
N PHE A 88 19.50 -28.56 -0.13
CA PHE A 88 20.44 -27.67 0.55
C PHE A 88 20.56 -28.00 2.04
N LEU A 89 21.77 -27.88 2.58
CA LEU A 89 22.04 -28.08 4.00
C LEU A 89 21.74 -26.83 4.84
N PHE A 90 21.68 -25.65 4.22
CA PHE A 90 21.45 -24.37 4.88
C PHE A 90 20.40 -23.55 4.13
N ASN A 91 19.76 -22.63 4.85
CA ASN A 91 18.90 -21.63 4.22
C ASN A 91 19.74 -20.69 3.35
N ILE A 92 19.38 -20.59 2.08
CA ILE A 92 20.02 -19.69 1.11
C ILE A 92 19.04 -18.59 0.71
N PRO A 93 19.52 -17.38 0.43
CA PRO A 93 18.65 -16.31 -0.08
C PRO A 93 18.01 -16.70 -1.39
N ALA A 94 16.71 -16.45 -1.53
CA ALA A 94 16.00 -16.63 -2.78
C ALA A 94 16.53 -15.63 -3.83
N VAL A 95 16.83 -16.11 -5.03
CA VAL A 95 17.34 -15.27 -6.12
C VAL A 95 16.31 -15.21 -7.25
N GLY A 96 15.94 -13.98 -7.62
CA GLY A 96 14.98 -13.70 -8.68
C GLY A 96 13.53 -14.05 -8.34
N LEU A 97 12.62 -13.65 -9.22
CA LEU A 97 11.17 -13.80 -9.00
C LEU A 97 10.69 -15.24 -8.81
N SER A 98 11.30 -16.19 -9.49
CA SER A 98 10.96 -17.62 -9.37
C SER A 98 11.40 -18.18 -8.02
N GLY A 99 12.60 -17.85 -7.57
CA GLY A 99 13.12 -18.23 -6.27
C GLY A 99 12.29 -17.64 -5.12
N GLU A 100 11.98 -16.35 -5.18
CA GLU A 100 11.11 -15.70 -4.21
C GLU A 100 9.72 -16.34 -4.14
N ARG A 101 9.16 -16.70 -5.29
CA ARG A 101 7.84 -17.35 -5.35
C ARG A 101 7.87 -18.75 -4.74
N ALA A 102 8.93 -19.52 -5.01
CA ALA A 102 9.13 -20.84 -4.41
C ALA A 102 9.28 -20.73 -2.90
N GLU A 103 10.07 -19.78 -2.41
CA GLU A 103 10.27 -19.54 -1.00
C GLU A 103 9.01 -19.10 -0.27
N ARG A 104 8.22 -18.21 -0.88
CA ARG A 104 6.90 -17.82 -0.34
C ARG A 104 5.94 -18.99 -0.19
N LYS A 105 5.98 -19.95 -1.14
CA LYS A 105 5.17 -21.16 -1.02
C LYS A 105 5.68 -22.08 0.08
N ARG A 106 7.00 -22.29 0.15
CA ARG A 106 7.65 -23.16 1.11
C ARG A 106 7.43 -22.74 2.56
N THR A 107 7.42 -21.42 2.80
CA THR A 107 7.29 -20.84 4.14
C THR A 107 5.87 -20.39 4.47
N LEU A 108 4.87 -20.80 3.67
CA LEU A 108 3.50 -20.33 3.78
C LEU A 108 2.91 -20.64 5.16
N ASP A 109 2.93 -21.88 5.59
CA ASP A 109 2.33 -22.34 6.84
C ASP A 109 2.96 -21.60 8.04
N GLN A 110 4.28 -21.56 8.11
CA GLN A 110 5.01 -20.90 9.18
C GLN A 110 4.70 -19.39 9.27
N ARG A 111 4.56 -18.72 8.11
CA ARG A 111 4.21 -17.29 8.08
C ARG A 111 2.76 -17.06 8.50
N CYS A 112 1.84 -17.89 8.04
CA CYS A 112 0.43 -17.78 8.42
C CYS A 112 0.22 -18.06 9.91
N GLU A 113 0.88 -19.07 10.48
CA GLU A 113 0.87 -19.36 11.93
C GLU A 113 1.42 -18.17 12.73
N PHE A 114 2.51 -17.57 12.27
CA PHE A 114 3.09 -16.41 12.92
C PHE A 114 2.11 -15.24 12.90
N VAL A 115 1.49 -14.92 11.76
CA VAL A 115 0.49 -13.86 11.63
C VAL A 115 -0.72 -14.12 12.50
N ALA A 116 -1.22 -15.37 12.54
CA ALA A 116 -2.32 -15.75 13.41
C ALA A 116 -2.01 -15.50 14.91
N ASN A 117 -0.76 -15.72 15.31
CA ASN A 117 -0.32 -15.40 16.68
C ASN A 117 -0.23 -13.89 16.94
N LEU A 118 0.18 -13.09 15.94
CA LEU A 118 0.22 -11.64 16.07
C LEU A 118 -1.16 -11.02 16.28
N VAL A 119 -2.20 -11.57 15.65
CA VAL A 119 -3.57 -11.02 15.71
C VAL A 119 -4.42 -11.63 16.82
N LYS A 120 -3.84 -12.30 17.82
CA LYS A 120 -4.57 -12.84 19.00
C LYS A 120 -5.11 -11.76 19.94
N HIS A 121 -4.76 -10.49 19.73
CA HIS A 121 -5.35 -9.36 20.45
C HIS A 121 -6.82 -9.13 20.07
N LYS A 122 -7.51 -8.30 20.84
CA LYS A 122 -8.94 -8.01 20.63
C LYS A 122 -9.22 -6.83 19.67
N GLN A 123 -8.19 -6.16 19.20
CA GLN A 123 -8.34 -4.99 18.31
C GLN A 123 -8.64 -5.43 16.88
N PRO A 124 -9.37 -4.61 16.10
CA PRO A 124 -9.54 -4.85 14.67
C PRO A 124 -8.19 -4.98 13.96
N ALA A 125 -8.12 -5.84 12.96
CA ALA A 125 -6.90 -6.05 12.19
C ALA A 125 -7.19 -6.31 10.71
N VAL A 126 -6.37 -5.74 9.83
CA VAL A 126 -6.40 -6.02 8.40
C VAL A 126 -5.14 -6.79 8.04
N ILE A 127 -5.30 -7.96 7.44
CA ILE A 127 -4.19 -8.79 6.97
C ILE A 127 -4.09 -8.70 5.46
N TRP A 128 -2.98 -8.13 4.99
CA TRP A 128 -2.68 -8.05 3.57
C TRP A 128 -1.94 -9.30 3.09
N CYS A 129 -2.55 -10.08 2.22
CA CYS A 129 -1.95 -11.28 1.65
C CYS A 129 -1.66 -11.13 0.15
N HIS A 130 -0.69 -11.89 -0.35
CA HIS A 130 -0.31 -11.92 -1.76
C HIS A 130 -0.91 -13.10 -2.51
N MET A 131 -0.84 -14.29 -1.92
CA MET A 131 -1.29 -15.54 -2.56
C MET A 131 -2.68 -15.95 -2.08
N ASN A 132 -3.43 -16.68 -2.93
CA ASN A 132 -4.73 -17.22 -2.51
C ASN A 132 -4.57 -18.21 -1.33
N PRO A 133 -3.62 -19.17 -1.37
CA PRO A 133 -3.42 -20.09 -0.26
C PRO A 133 -3.09 -19.42 1.08
N GLU A 134 -2.46 -18.24 1.07
CA GLU A 134 -2.24 -17.46 2.32
C GLU A 134 -3.56 -17.02 2.92
N GLY A 135 -4.43 -16.44 2.08
CA GLY A 135 -5.74 -15.98 2.55
C GLY A 135 -6.63 -17.12 3.01
N ASP A 136 -6.60 -18.24 2.29
CA ASP A 136 -7.41 -19.43 2.61
C ASP A 136 -6.96 -20.03 3.95
N LEU A 137 -5.66 -20.22 4.16
CA LEU A 137 -5.11 -20.75 5.41
C LEU A 137 -5.33 -19.80 6.59
N LEU A 138 -5.15 -18.48 6.39
CA LEU A 138 -5.40 -17.50 7.45
C LEU A 138 -6.87 -17.48 7.88
N GLU A 139 -7.82 -17.59 6.93
CA GLU A 139 -9.26 -17.69 7.24
C GLU A 139 -9.59 -18.97 8.01
N GLU A 140 -8.88 -20.08 7.74
CA GLU A 140 -9.05 -21.35 8.45
C GLU A 140 -8.52 -21.30 9.89
N ILE A 141 -7.33 -20.71 10.10
CA ILE A 141 -6.64 -20.77 11.41
C ILE A 141 -7.00 -19.61 12.35
N ILE A 142 -7.65 -18.56 11.86
CA ILE A 142 -8.11 -17.42 12.66
C ILE A 142 -9.64 -17.45 12.76
N PRO A 143 -10.22 -17.86 13.90
CA PRO A 143 -11.65 -18.15 14.00
C PRO A 143 -12.59 -16.98 13.72
N ASP A 144 -12.15 -15.75 13.96
CA ASP A 144 -12.91 -14.50 13.80
C ASP A 144 -12.41 -13.66 12.60
N ALA A 145 -11.86 -14.33 11.59
CA ALA A 145 -11.41 -13.71 10.35
C ALA A 145 -12.34 -14.07 9.18
N MET A 146 -12.50 -13.13 8.26
CA MET A 146 -13.10 -13.36 6.95
C MET A 146 -12.19 -12.84 5.84
N GLN A 147 -12.11 -13.60 4.75
CA GLN A 147 -11.35 -13.22 3.58
C GLN A 147 -12.22 -12.51 2.55
N ILE A 148 -11.71 -11.43 1.92
CA ILE A 148 -12.25 -10.89 0.67
C ILE A 148 -11.32 -11.27 -0.48
N ALA A 149 -11.80 -12.18 -1.34
CA ALA A 149 -11.06 -12.72 -2.47
C ALA A 149 -11.77 -12.42 -3.80
N GLY A 150 -11.02 -12.53 -4.91
CA GLY A 150 -11.57 -12.32 -6.25
C GLY A 150 -12.66 -13.32 -6.66
N ARG A 151 -12.73 -14.48 -6.00
CA ARG A 151 -13.77 -15.50 -6.23
C ARG A 151 -15.14 -15.15 -5.62
N HIS A 152 -15.19 -14.19 -4.70
CA HIS A 152 -16.44 -13.79 -4.06
C HIS A 152 -17.25 -12.87 -4.97
N SER A 153 -18.59 -12.96 -4.91
CA SER A 153 -19.47 -12.03 -5.61
C SER A 153 -19.33 -10.61 -5.04
N ASP A 154 -19.84 -9.62 -5.75
CA ASP A 154 -19.74 -8.24 -5.28
C ASP A 154 -20.60 -8.01 -4.03
N GLU A 155 -21.75 -8.69 -3.92
CA GLU A 155 -22.61 -8.66 -2.73
C GLU A 155 -21.86 -9.22 -1.51
N GLN A 156 -21.19 -10.36 -1.66
CA GLN A 156 -20.38 -10.97 -0.58
C GLN A 156 -19.23 -10.06 -0.13
N LYS A 157 -18.60 -9.36 -1.09
CA LYS A 157 -17.53 -8.41 -0.76
C LYS A 157 -18.06 -7.22 0.02
N ILE A 158 -19.21 -6.65 -0.42
CA ILE A 158 -19.86 -5.52 0.26
C ILE A 158 -20.25 -5.92 1.69
N GLU A 159 -20.91 -7.06 1.87
CA GLU A 159 -21.30 -7.57 3.18
C GLU A 159 -20.09 -7.67 4.14
N ARG A 160 -18.97 -8.23 3.68
CA ARG A 160 -17.75 -8.37 4.50
C ARG A 160 -17.07 -7.04 4.79
N TYR A 161 -17.10 -6.10 3.85
CA TYR A 161 -16.62 -4.75 4.06
C TYR A 161 -17.46 -4.01 5.11
N GLU A 162 -18.78 -4.12 5.02
CA GLU A 162 -19.70 -3.51 5.98
C GLU A 162 -19.53 -4.14 7.36
N ALA A 163 -19.44 -5.46 7.46
CA ALA A 163 -19.21 -6.16 8.72
C ALA A 163 -17.91 -5.69 9.40
N PHE A 164 -16.82 -5.53 8.65
CA PHE A 164 -15.56 -5.01 9.19
C PHE A 164 -15.69 -3.53 9.58
N SER A 165 -16.31 -2.71 8.74
CA SER A 165 -16.49 -1.27 9.00
C SER A 165 -17.39 -0.98 10.20
N ASN A 166 -18.36 -1.85 10.46
CA ASN A 166 -19.29 -1.73 11.60
C ASN A 166 -18.74 -2.34 12.90
N GLY A 167 -17.61 -3.05 12.82
CA GLY A 167 -17.00 -3.73 13.97
C GLY A 167 -17.56 -5.13 14.27
N ASP A 168 -18.43 -5.66 13.40
CA ASP A 168 -19.01 -7.02 13.53
C ASP A 168 -17.97 -8.10 13.16
N LEU A 169 -16.99 -7.73 12.34
CA LEU A 169 -15.85 -8.55 11.95
C LEU A 169 -14.56 -7.95 12.50
N ARG A 170 -13.81 -8.74 13.29
CA ARG A 170 -12.56 -8.26 13.89
C ARG A 170 -11.35 -8.35 12.95
N VAL A 171 -11.21 -9.42 12.20
CA VAL A 171 -10.04 -9.64 11.31
C VAL A 171 -10.49 -9.74 9.86
N LEU A 172 -10.01 -8.83 9.04
CA LEU A 172 -10.24 -8.83 7.60
C LEU A 172 -8.98 -9.27 6.86
N ILE A 173 -9.08 -10.33 6.04
CA ILE A 173 -8.01 -10.82 5.18
C ILE A 173 -8.30 -10.39 3.74
N ILE A 174 -7.38 -9.64 3.14
CA ILE A 174 -7.63 -9.05 1.83
C ILE A 174 -6.33 -8.86 1.03
N LYS A 175 -6.46 -8.79 -0.29
CA LYS A 175 -5.35 -8.42 -1.18
C LYS A 175 -5.34 -6.92 -1.47
N PRO A 176 -4.15 -6.29 -1.58
CA PRO A 176 -4.05 -4.88 -1.93
C PRO A 176 -4.78 -4.49 -3.22
N LYS A 177 -4.83 -5.38 -4.21
CA LYS A 177 -5.56 -5.14 -5.47
C LYS A 177 -7.07 -4.99 -5.29
N ILE A 178 -7.63 -5.52 -4.22
CA ILE A 178 -9.08 -5.55 -3.98
C ILE A 178 -9.49 -4.41 -3.05
N GLY A 179 -8.72 -4.13 -1.99
CA GLY A 179 -9.15 -3.24 -0.94
C GLY A 179 -8.15 -2.14 -0.52
N ALA A 180 -7.09 -1.87 -1.30
CA ALA A 180 -6.13 -0.83 -0.92
C ALA A 180 -6.58 0.60 -1.25
N TRP A 181 -7.70 0.78 -1.92
CA TRP A 181 -8.15 2.09 -2.39
C TRP A 181 -9.57 2.41 -1.94
N GLY A 182 -9.76 3.63 -1.46
CA GLY A 182 -11.09 4.19 -1.22
C GLY A 182 -11.82 3.69 0.02
N LEU A 183 -11.15 2.93 0.89
CA LEU A 183 -11.72 2.42 2.13
C LEU A 183 -11.20 3.22 3.32
N ASN A 184 -12.08 3.50 4.26
CA ASN A 184 -11.77 4.21 5.48
C ASN A 184 -12.17 3.36 6.70
N TRP A 185 -11.16 2.90 7.46
CA TRP A 185 -11.31 2.06 8.65
C TRP A 185 -10.63 2.69 9.87
N GLN A 186 -10.87 3.97 10.09
CA GLN A 186 -10.21 4.78 11.14
C GLN A 186 -10.91 4.75 12.51
N HIS A 187 -11.83 3.82 12.74
CA HIS A 187 -12.59 3.69 13.99
C HIS A 187 -12.13 2.52 14.83
#